data_9dfa2a31403dc91a14a2fa650bcf6d33
#
_entry.id   9dfa2a31403dc91a14a2fa650bcf6d33
#
_cell.length_a   1.000
_cell.length_b   1.000
_cell.length_c   1.000
_cell.angle_alpha   90.00
_cell.angle_beta   90.00
_cell.angle_gamma   90.00
#
_symmetry.space_group_name_H-M   'P 1'
#
loop_
_entity.id
_entity.type
_entity.pdbx_description
1 polymer ?
#
loop_
_entity_poly.entity_id
_entity_poly.type
_entity_poly.pdbx_seq_one_letter_code
_entity_poly.pdbx_strand_id
1 'polypeptide(L)'
;QAAAFNWGQARFRMRGLDNEYGITMINGISMNKIYDGRPQWGDWGGLNDALRNQEFSIGTAVSDYTFGGILGTQEINTRASIYRAGSKISFSNTNTNYSYRMMGTYASGMNKNGWAIAVSAGKRFADEGYFEGTNYDANSFFISIEKKLSNKHSLNFTGFYTPNSRGKNSQSFPD
;
A
#
# COMPACT_ATOMS: atom_id res chain seq x y z
N GLN A 1 -12.10 6.68 -15.53
CA GLN A 1 -13.39 6.02 -15.28
C GLN A 1 -13.39 4.59 -15.86
N ALA A 2 -12.80 4.35 -17.02
CA ALA A 2 -12.56 2.98 -17.49
C ALA A 2 -11.68 2.16 -16.55
N ALA A 3 -10.85 2.80 -15.74
CA ALA A 3 -10.01 2.14 -14.74
C ALA A 3 -10.81 1.42 -13.63
N ALA A 4 -12.07 1.73 -13.42
CA ALA A 4 -12.91 1.06 -12.42
C ALA A 4 -13.15 -0.42 -12.73
N PHE A 5 -13.02 -0.81 -13.99
CA PHE A 5 -13.24 -2.18 -14.47
C PHE A 5 -11.94 -2.90 -14.85
N ASN A 6 -10.80 -2.30 -14.57
CA ASN A 6 -9.50 -2.89 -14.88
C ASN A 6 -8.83 -3.37 -13.59
N TRP A 7 -8.40 -4.62 -13.55
CA TRP A 7 -7.60 -5.21 -12.47
C TRP A 7 -6.18 -4.61 -12.35
N GLY A 8 -5.85 -3.67 -13.22
CA GLY A 8 -4.58 -2.97 -13.24
C GLY A 8 -4.52 -1.78 -12.29
N GLN A 9 -3.41 -1.06 -12.36
CA GLN A 9 -3.23 0.20 -11.64
C GLN A 9 -4.04 1.31 -12.30
N ALA A 10 -4.79 2.06 -11.50
CA ALA A 10 -5.34 3.32 -11.95
C ALA A 10 -4.20 4.33 -12.20
N ARG A 11 -4.10 4.83 -13.41
CA ARG A 11 -3.22 5.97 -13.75
C ARG A 11 -4.06 7.23 -13.68
N PHE A 12 -3.64 8.17 -12.85
CA PHE A 12 -4.32 9.46 -12.72
C PHE A 12 -3.30 10.59 -12.87
N ARG A 13 -3.80 11.72 -13.31
CA ARG A 13 -3.06 12.96 -13.39
C ARG A 13 -3.59 13.93 -12.35
N MET A 14 -2.69 14.60 -11.66
CA MET A 14 -3.02 15.71 -10.77
C MET A 14 -2.52 17.01 -11.41
N ARG A 15 -3.42 17.97 -11.59
CA ARG A 15 -3.09 19.28 -12.21
C ARG A 15 -2.39 19.14 -13.57
N GLY A 16 -2.77 18.11 -14.36
CA GLY A 16 -2.16 17.85 -15.67
C GLY A 16 -0.82 17.11 -15.64
N LEU A 17 -0.24 16.86 -14.46
CA LEU A 17 1.02 16.15 -14.29
C LEU A 17 0.80 14.68 -13.94
N ASP A 18 1.63 13.80 -14.46
CA ASP A 18 1.61 12.38 -14.17
C ASP A 18 2.14 12.09 -12.76
N ASN A 19 1.74 10.94 -12.22
CA ASN A 19 2.10 10.52 -10.86
C ASN A 19 3.60 10.25 -10.63
N GLU A 20 4.43 10.26 -11.67
CA GLU A 20 5.89 10.19 -11.58
C GLU A 20 6.51 11.42 -10.89
N TYR A 21 5.79 12.55 -10.89
CA TYR A 21 6.22 13.79 -10.23
C TYR A 21 5.82 13.87 -8.75
N GLY A 22 5.14 12.86 -8.22
CA GLY A 22 4.82 12.71 -6.81
C GLY A 22 5.75 11.72 -6.13
N ILE A 23 6.05 11.95 -4.87
CA ILE A 23 6.90 11.05 -4.06
C ILE A 23 6.00 10.24 -3.15
N THR A 24 6.11 8.91 -3.20
CA THR A 24 5.46 7.99 -2.26
C THR A 24 6.52 7.30 -1.42
N MET A 25 6.38 7.40 -0.12
CA MET A 25 7.35 6.82 0.83
C MET A 25 6.66 5.89 1.83
N ILE A 26 7.36 4.87 2.26
CA ILE A 26 6.98 4.02 3.39
C ILE A 26 8.11 4.08 4.42
N ASN A 27 7.82 4.62 5.60
CA ASN A 27 8.80 4.86 6.66
C ASN A 27 10.06 5.60 6.17
N GLY A 28 9.89 6.62 5.33
CA GLY A 28 10.97 7.41 4.77
C GLY A 28 11.70 6.79 3.58
N ILE A 29 11.32 5.59 3.13
CA ILE A 29 11.93 4.92 1.97
C ILE A 29 11.06 5.19 0.74
N SER A 30 11.65 5.75 -0.33
CA SER A 30 10.94 6.01 -1.58
C SER A 30 10.50 4.70 -2.26
N MET A 31 9.25 4.65 -2.62
CA MET A 31 8.61 3.54 -3.33
C MET A 31 8.44 3.80 -4.82
N ASN A 32 8.95 4.92 -5.30
CA ASN A 32 8.97 5.25 -6.71
C ASN A 32 10.00 4.38 -7.43
N LYS A 33 9.63 3.77 -8.53
CA LYS A 33 10.53 2.96 -9.34
C LYS A 33 11.62 3.83 -9.96
N ILE A 34 12.85 3.33 -9.95
CA ILE A 34 14.03 4.08 -10.43
C ILE A 34 13.94 4.38 -11.93
N TYR A 35 13.35 3.48 -12.72
CA TYR A 35 13.36 3.59 -14.18
C TYR A 35 12.26 4.49 -14.77
N ASP A 36 11.15 4.73 -14.07
CA ASP A 36 10.03 5.54 -14.57
C ASP A 36 9.47 6.54 -13.54
N GLY A 37 10.07 6.60 -12.36
CA GLY A 37 9.65 7.52 -11.30
C GLY A 37 8.26 7.27 -10.70
N ARG A 38 7.57 6.22 -11.12
CA ARG A 38 6.17 5.95 -10.72
C ARG A 38 6.09 4.95 -9.59
N PRO A 39 5.26 5.20 -8.58
CA PRO A 39 5.01 4.21 -7.54
C PRO A 39 4.27 3.01 -8.10
N GLN A 40 4.72 1.80 -7.78
CA GLN A 40 4.09 0.55 -8.20
C GLN A 40 3.11 0.08 -7.11
N TRP A 41 1.95 0.66 -7.04
CA TRP A 41 0.93 0.39 -6.02
C TRP A 41 0.56 -1.09 -5.85
N GLY A 42 0.79 -1.91 -6.88
CA GLY A 42 0.56 -3.36 -6.82
C GLY A 42 1.51 -4.07 -5.86
N ASP A 43 2.72 -3.53 -5.64
CA ASP A 43 3.76 -4.19 -4.85
C ASP A 43 3.48 -4.16 -3.34
N TRP A 44 2.61 -3.26 -2.88
CA TRP A 44 2.11 -3.21 -1.51
C TRP A 44 0.58 -3.17 -1.42
N GLY A 45 -0.08 -3.47 -2.53
CA GLY A 45 -1.53 -3.59 -2.59
C GLY A 45 -2.04 -4.72 -1.69
N GLY A 46 -3.22 -4.52 -1.10
CA GLY A 46 -3.80 -5.51 -0.20
C GLY A 46 -3.51 -5.30 1.28
N LEU A 47 -2.59 -4.43 1.62
CA LEU A 47 -2.21 -4.10 2.99
C LEU A 47 -3.02 -2.91 3.55
N ASN A 48 -4.27 -2.76 3.17
CA ASN A 48 -5.08 -1.57 3.45
C ASN A 48 -5.08 -1.12 4.93
N ASP A 49 -5.18 -2.07 5.87
CA ASP A 49 -5.18 -1.73 7.29
C ASP A 49 -3.78 -1.32 7.79
N ALA A 50 -2.73 -1.90 7.20
CA ALA A 50 -1.35 -1.57 7.53
C ALA A 50 -0.91 -0.21 6.94
N LEU A 51 -1.45 0.17 5.78
CA LEU A 51 -1.08 1.38 5.06
C LEU A 51 -2.04 2.56 5.29
N ARG A 52 -2.88 2.52 6.31
CA ARG A 52 -3.89 3.57 6.56
C ARG A 52 -3.36 4.86 7.15
N ASN A 53 -2.19 4.82 7.81
CA ASN A 53 -1.60 6.00 8.42
C ASN A 53 -0.75 6.73 7.39
N GLN A 54 -1.38 7.67 6.71
CA GLN A 54 -0.81 8.39 5.59
C GLN A 54 -0.84 9.89 5.88
N GLU A 55 0.27 10.54 5.58
CA GLU A 55 0.41 11.99 5.61
C GLU A 55 0.67 12.48 4.19
N PHE A 56 0.02 13.57 3.82
CA PHE A 56 0.17 14.19 2.52
C PHE A 56 0.70 15.61 2.69
N SER A 57 1.83 15.89 2.05
CA SER A 57 2.30 17.26 1.84
C SER A 57 2.05 17.66 0.39
N ILE A 58 1.65 18.90 0.16
CA ILE A 58 1.27 19.40 -1.19
C ILE A 58 2.38 20.27 -1.75
N GLY A 59 2.73 20.02 -3.02
CA GLY A 59 3.75 20.79 -3.72
C GLY A 59 5.11 20.64 -3.06
N THR A 60 5.80 21.76 -2.85
CA THR A 60 7.13 21.82 -2.24
C THR A 60 7.11 21.92 -0.72
N ALA A 61 5.97 21.65 -0.08
CA ALA A 61 5.91 21.59 1.37
C ALA A 61 6.85 20.50 1.90
N VAL A 62 7.62 20.84 2.92
CA VAL A 62 8.58 19.94 3.54
C VAL A 62 7.85 18.83 4.27
N SER A 63 8.31 17.59 4.13
CA SER A 63 7.92 16.46 4.96
C SER A 63 9.12 16.03 5.81
N ASP A 64 8.90 15.12 6.77
CA ASP A 64 9.95 14.67 7.68
C ASP A 64 11.14 13.99 6.97
N TYR A 65 10.93 13.50 5.74
CA TYR A 65 11.91 12.67 5.02
C TYR A 65 12.34 13.24 3.67
N THR A 66 11.71 14.31 3.18
CA THR A 66 12.02 14.89 1.87
C THR A 66 11.67 16.36 1.81
N PHE A 67 12.34 17.08 0.93
CA PHE A 67 12.07 18.50 0.64
C PHE A 67 10.80 18.73 -0.20
N GLY A 68 10.06 17.66 -0.50
CA GLY A 68 8.86 17.71 -1.33
C GLY A 68 9.14 17.48 -2.80
N GLY A 69 8.09 17.58 -3.60
CA GLY A 69 8.09 17.41 -5.06
C GLY A 69 6.97 18.22 -5.69
N ILE A 70 6.95 18.34 -7.00
CA ILE A 70 5.97 19.17 -7.72
C ILE A 70 4.52 18.79 -7.38
N LEU A 71 4.23 17.49 -7.27
CA LEU A 71 2.91 16.97 -6.85
C LEU A 71 2.79 16.73 -5.35
N GLY A 72 3.88 16.95 -4.59
CA GLY A 72 3.93 16.70 -3.16
C GLY A 72 4.40 15.30 -2.81
N THR A 73 4.24 14.96 -1.54
CA THR A 73 4.72 13.71 -0.95
C THR A 73 3.59 13.01 -0.22
N GLN A 74 3.51 11.70 -0.40
CA GLN A 74 2.71 10.81 0.41
C GLN A 74 3.66 9.98 1.28
N GLU A 75 3.61 10.19 2.59
CA GLU A 75 4.33 9.39 3.57
C GLU A 75 3.38 8.39 4.22
N ILE A 76 3.74 7.11 4.21
CA ILE A 76 3.00 6.01 4.83
C ILE A 76 3.79 5.52 6.02
N ASN A 77 3.28 5.79 7.21
CA ASN A 77 3.91 5.33 8.45
C ASN A 77 3.35 3.95 8.83
N THR A 78 4.23 2.97 8.93
CA THR A 78 3.88 1.57 9.25
C THR A 78 4.52 1.07 10.53
N ARG A 79 4.94 1.97 11.42
CA ARG A 79 5.52 1.61 12.73
C ARG A 79 4.48 0.90 13.60
N ALA A 80 4.91 -0.12 14.34
CA ALA A 80 3.98 -0.93 15.12
C ALA A 80 3.27 -0.15 16.23
N SER A 81 3.91 0.90 16.77
CA SER A 81 3.36 1.71 17.86
C SER A 81 2.18 2.59 17.47
N ILE A 82 2.00 2.89 16.19
CA ILE A 82 0.91 3.78 15.74
C ILE A 82 -0.44 3.06 15.62
N TYR A 83 -0.42 1.73 15.57
CA TYR A 83 -1.66 0.98 15.49
C TYR A 83 -2.33 0.86 16.84
N ARG A 84 -3.64 1.11 16.87
CA ARG A 84 -4.44 0.85 18.05
C ARG A 84 -4.46 -0.65 18.34
N ALA A 85 -4.22 -1.02 19.60
CA ALA A 85 -4.28 -2.41 20.04
C ALA A 85 -5.65 -3.04 19.73
N GLY A 86 -5.63 -4.26 19.22
CA GLY A 86 -6.82 -5.02 18.90
C GLY A 86 -6.66 -5.90 17.67
N SER A 87 -7.72 -6.64 17.39
CA SER A 87 -7.83 -7.51 16.21
C SER A 87 -8.98 -7.03 15.33
N LYS A 88 -8.81 -7.16 14.02
CA LYS A 88 -9.82 -6.83 13.03
C LYS A 88 -9.84 -7.91 11.96
N ILE A 89 -11.00 -8.42 11.65
CA ILE A 89 -11.25 -9.27 10.48
C ILE A 89 -12.21 -8.52 9.59
N SER A 90 -11.92 -8.47 8.30
CA SER A 90 -12.78 -7.84 7.30
C SER A 90 -12.98 -8.77 6.12
N PHE A 91 -14.21 -8.78 5.65
CA PHE A 91 -14.60 -9.42 4.41
C PHE A 91 -15.27 -8.35 3.52
N SER A 92 -14.99 -8.39 2.23
CA SER A 92 -15.65 -7.51 1.27
C SER A 92 -15.76 -8.19 -0.09
N ASN A 93 -16.80 -7.81 -0.79
CA ASN A 93 -17.10 -8.21 -2.15
C ASN A 93 -17.23 -6.95 -3.00
N THR A 94 -16.75 -6.98 -4.23
CA THR A 94 -16.86 -5.88 -5.17
C THR A 94 -16.86 -6.43 -6.61
N ASN A 95 -17.37 -5.68 -7.52
CA ASN A 95 -17.37 -5.97 -8.95
C ASN A 95 -16.33 -5.17 -9.74
N THR A 96 -15.39 -4.50 -9.05
CA THR A 96 -14.43 -3.62 -9.72
C THR A 96 -13.03 -4.22 -9.80
N ASN A 97 -12.37 -4.45 -8.64
CA ASN A 97 -10.97 -4.87 -8.60
C ASN A 97 -10.75 -6.31 -8.12
N TYR A 98 -11.74 -6.89 -7.49
CA TYR A 98 -11.72 -8.28 -7.01
C TYR A 98 -13.15 -8.70 -6.67
N SER A 99 -13.46 -9.99 -6.81
CA SER A 99 -14.77 -10.50 -6.37
C SER A 99 -14.81 -10.63 -4.85
N TYR A 100 -13.74 -11.13 -4.25
CA TYR A 100 -13.67 -11.35 -2.81
C TYR A 100 -12.37 -10.83 -2.23
N ARG A 101 -12.47 -10.27 -1.02
CA ARG A 101 -11.33 -9.92 -0.17
C ARG A 101 -11.61 -10.36 1.25
N MET A 102 -10.65 -11.08 1.81
CA MET A 102 -10.61 -11.39 3.25
C MET A 102 -9.30 -10.84 3.81
N MET A 103 -9.35 -10.21 4.98
CA MET A 103 -8.17 -9.68 5.63
C MET A 103 -8.30 -9.76 7.14
N GLY A 104 -7.23 -10.20 7.81
CA GLY A 104 -7.08 -10.19 9.25
C GLY A 104 -5.90 -9.31 9.66
N THR A 105 -6.08 -8.50 10.69
CA THR A 105 -5.04 -7.63 11.24
C THR A 105 -5.07 -7.71 12.75
N TYR A 106 -3.88 -7.81 13.34
CA TYR A 106 -3.68 -7.76 14.79
C TYR A 106 -2.62 -6.73 15.14
N ALA A 107 -2.84 -5.96 16.17
CA ALA A 107 -1.87 -5.05 16.73
C ALA A 107 -1.88 -5.17 18.27
N SER A 108 -0.69 -5.28 18.87
CA SER A 108 -0.57 -5.37 20.33
C SER A 108 -0.68 -4.00 21.00
N GLY A 109 -0.44 -2.92 20.25
CA GLY A 109 -0.09 -1.63 20.85
C GLY A 109 1.25 -1.68 21.57
N MET A 110 1.69 -0.54 22.10
CA MET A 110 2.94 -0.47 22.89
C MET A 110 2.71 -1.02 24.30
N ASN A 111 3.44 -2.06 24.67
CA ASN A 111 3.38 -2.66 25.99
C ASN A 111 4.29 -1.92 26.98
N LYS A 112 4.16 -2.25 28.29
CA LYS A 112 4.95 -1.64 29.38
C LYS A 112 6.46 -1.84 29.21
N ASN A 113 6.87 -2.89 28.53
CA ASN A 113 8.27 -3.20 28.25
C ASN A 113 8.80 -2.50 26.98
N GLY A 114 8.00 -1.64 26.35
CA GLY A 114 8.36 -0.88 25.16
C GLY A 114 8.36 -1.69 23.87
N TRP A 115 7.61 -2.79 23.79
CA TRP A 115 7.42 -3.56 22.56
C TRP A 115 6.05 -3.29 21.97
N ALA A 116 6.01 -3.18 20.63
CA ALA A 116 4.79 -3.17 19.86
C ALA A 116 4.94 -4.12 18.65
N ILE A 117 3.88 -4.84 18.33
CA ILE A 117 3.83 -5.76 17.19
C ILE A 117 2.53 -5.49 16.44
N ALA A 118 2.61 -5.41 15.12
CA ALA A 118 1.46 -5.38 14.23
C ALA A 118 1.66 -6.39 13.10
N VAL A 119 0.63 -7.19 12.83
CA VAL A 119 0.64 -8.17 11.75
C VAL A 119 -0.66 -8.08 10.97
N SER A 120 -0.59 -8.28 9.65
CA SER A 120 -1.76 -8.35 8.79
C SER A 120 -1.55 -9.40 7.71
N ALA A 121 -2.63 -10.13 7.42
CA ALA A 121 -2.66 -11.05 6.29
C ALA A 121 -3.97 -10.88 5.54
N GLY A 122 -3.92 -10.96 4.21
CA GLY A 122 -5.09 -10.81 3.38
C GLY A 122 -5.00 -11.58 2.07
N LYS A 123 -6.16 -11.92 1.56
CA LYS A 123 -6.32 -12.50 0.22
C LYS A 123 -7.36 -11.72 -0.55
N ARG A 124 -7.05 -11.48 -1.82
CA ARG A 124 -7.99 -10.96 -2.83
C ARG A 124 -8.06 -11.95 -3.98
N PHE A 125 -9.24 -12.17 -4.44
CA PHE A 125 -9.46 -13.17 -5.47
C PHE A 125 -10.58 -12.74 -6.41
N ALA A 126 -10.42 -13.03 -7.70
CA ALA A 126 -11.45 -13.00 -8.71
C ALA A 126 -11.12 -14.04 -9.79
N ASP A 127 -12.07 -14.89 -10.12
CA ASP A 127 -11.95 -15.82 -11.24
C ASP A 127 -11.85 -15.06 -12.55
N GLU A 128 -12.66 -14.03 -12.69
CA GLU A 128 -12.77 -13.21 -13.88
C GLU A 128 -13.14 -11.77 -13.52
N GLY A 129 -12.57 -10.81 -14.25
CA GLY A 129 -12.93 -9.41 -14.17
C GLY A 129 -14.05 -9.05 -15.14
N TYR A 130 -14.06 -7.81 -15.59
CA TYR A 130 -15.03 -7.31 -16.56
C TYR A 130 -14.86 -7.93 -17.96
N PHE A 131 -13.64 -8.36 -18.29
CA PHE A 131 -13.30 -9.03 -19.56
C PHE A 131 -12.85 -10.44 -19.30
N GLU A 132 -13.17 -11.35 -20.23
CA GLU A 132 -12.70 -12.73 -20.20
C GLU A 132 -11.17 -12.82 -20.08
N GLY A 133 -10.68 -13.79 -19.29
CA GLY A 133 -9.26 -14.01 -19.07
C GLY A 133 -8.57 -13.01 -18.14
N THR A 134 -9.33 -12.13 -17.48
CA THR A 134 -8.77 -11.17 -16.52
C THR A 134 -8.95 -11.66 -15.08
N ASN A 135 -8.31 -12.77 -14.75
CA ASN A 135 -8.27 -13.30 -13.38
C ASN A 135 -7.39 -12.44 -12.47
N TYR A 136 -7.65 -12.50 -11.17
CA TYR A 136 -6.86 -11.83 -10.13
C TYR A 136 -6.73 -12.69 -8.89
N ASP A 137 -5.52 -13.02 -8.49
CA ASP A 137 -5.18 -13.66 -7.21
C ASP A 137 -4.04 -12.87 -6.57
N ALA A 138 -4.26 -12.40 -5.37
CA ALA A 138 -3.26 -11.65 -4.62
C ALA A 138 -3.32 -12.00 -3.14
N ASN A 139 -2.17 -12.34 -2.59
CA ASN A 139 -1.98 -12.53 -1.16
C ASN A 139 -1.17 -11.35 -0.63
N SER A 140 -1.39 -11.00 0.62
CA SER A 140 -0.68 -9.89 1.26
C SER A 140 -0.34 -10.26 2.70
N PHE A 141 0.92 -10.07 3.07
CA PHE A 141 1.43 -10.33 4.41
C PHE A 141 2.21 -9.11 4.86
N PHE A 142 2.01 -8.72 6.11
CA PHE A 142 2.67 -7.59 6.73
C PHE A 142 3.04 -7.92 8.17
N ILE A 143 4.23 -7.47 8.56
CA ILE A 143 4.70 -7.51 9.93
C ILE A 143 5.44 -6.22 10.25
N SER A 144 5.15 -5.65 11.39
CA SER A 144 5.93 -4.55 11.98
C SER A 144 6.19 -4.84 13.44
N ILE A 145 7.44 -4.71 13.85
CA ILE A 145 7.90 -4.91 15.23
C ILE A 145 8.65 -3.66 15.64
N GLU A 146 8.30 -3.09 16.76
CA GLU A 146 8.95 -1.91 17.30
C GLU A 146 9.39 -2.13 18.74
N LYS A 147 10.61 -1.68 19.05
CA LYS A 147 11.16 -1.64 20.39
C LYS A 147 11.54 -0.21 20.75
N LYS A 148 10.89 0.35 21.74
CA LYS A 148 11.30 1.60 22.38
C LYS A 148 12.47 1.31 23.32
N LEU A 149 13.64 1.86 23.01
CA LEU A 149 14.85 1.70 23.81
C LEU A 149 14.95 2.77 24.90
N SER A 150 14.52 3.99 24.57
CA SER A 150 14.52 5.13 25.49
C SER A 150 13.42 6.13 25.07
N ASN A 151 13.35 7.27 25.74
CA ASN A 151 12.42 8.35 25.35
C ASN A 151 12.81 9.02 24.01
N LYS A 152 14.06 8.83 23.55
CA LYS A 152 14.59 9.43 22.33
C LYS A 152 14.87 8.43 21.22
N HIS A 153 14.93 7.12 21.52
CA HIS A 153 15.35 6.10 20.57
C HIS A 153 14.37 4.93 20.54
N SER A 154 14.04 4.51 19.33
CA SER A 154 13.29 3.29 19.08
C SER A 154 13.85 2.60 17.84
N LEU A 155 13.76 1.27 17.81
CA LEU A 155 14.07 0.45 16.65
C LEU A 155 12.75 -0.04 16.07
N ASN A 156 12.63 0.00 14.76
CA ASN A 156 11.48 -0.55 14.06
C ASN A 156 11.95 -1.45 12.93
N PHE A 157 11.35 -2.62 12.83
CA PHE A 157 11.46 -3.53 11.70
C PHE A 157 10.09 -3.61 11.03
N THR A 158 10.05 -3.39 9.73
CA THR A 158 8.84 -3.57 8.91
C THR A 158 9.16 -4.46 7.73
N GLY A 159 8.35 -5.47 7.51
CA GLY A 159 8.42 -6.36 6.36
C GLY A 159 7.03 -6.58 5.75
N PHE A 160 6.96 -6.69 4.43
CA PHE A 160 5.75 -7.09 3.74
C PHE A 160 6.09 -7.94 2.51
N TYR A 161 5.13 -8.79 2.17
CA TYR A 161 5.22 -9.67 1.01
C TYR A 161 3.84 -9.76 0.34
N THR A 162 3.76 -9.40 -0.93
CA THR A 162 2.49 -9.24 -1.64
C THR A 162 2.50 -9.93 -3.01
N PRO A 163 2.63 -11.27 -3.05
CA PRO A 163 2.58 -12.00 -4.31
C PRO A 163 1.22 -11.82 -4.96
N ASN A 164 1.22 -11.50 -6.25
CA ASN A 164 0.00 -11.35 -7.01
C ASN A 164 0.15 -11.90 -8.42
N SER A 165 -0.92 -12.45 -8.92
CA SER A 165 -1.09 -12.89 -10.31
C SER A 165 -2.34 -12.26 -10.89
N ARG A 166 -2.25 -11.77 -12.11
CA ARG A 166 -3.39 -11.18 -12.81
C ARG A 166 -3.32 -11.39 -14.30
N GLY A 167 -4.43 -11.75 -14.89
CA GLY A 167 -4.63 -11.71 -16.33
C GLY A 167 -4.76 -10.27 -16.82
N LYS A 168 -4.17 -9.99 -17.96
CA LYS A 168 -4.33 -8.71 -18.67
C LYS A 168 -4.75 -9.01 -20.10
N ASN A 169 -5.78 -8.31 -20.57
CA ASN A 169 -6.00 -8.19 -21.99
C ASN A 169 -4.92 -7.27 -22.56
N SER A 170 -4.00 -7.80 -23.37
CA SER A 170 -3.13 -6.97 -24.18
C SER A 170 -3.92 -6.51 -25.42
N GLN A 171 -3.95 -5.23 -25.70
CA GLN A 171 -4.29 -4.79 -27.04
C GLN A 171 -3.18 -5.26 -27.97
N SER A 172 -3.46 -6.26 -28.79
CA SER A 172 -2.65 -6.50 -29.99
C SER A 172 -3.03 -5.38 -30.97
N PHE A 173 -2.10 -4.47 -31.24
CA PHE A 173 -2.24 -3.61 -32.40
C PHE A 173 -2.02 -4.52 -33.62
N PRO A 174 -2.93 -4.56 -34.56
CA PRO A 174 -2.63 -5.22 -35.85
C PRO A 174 -1.47 -4.45 -36.49
N ASP A 175 -0.46 -5.20 -36.93
CA ASP A 175 0.66 -4.69 -37.72
C ASP A 175 0.18 -4.08 -39.04
#